data_b31612d3c7ae472fbc4803ba1e0ff1d7
#
_entry.id   b31612d3c7ae472fbc4803ba1e0ff1d7
#
_cell.length_a   1.000
_cell.length_b   1.000
_cell.length_c   1.000
_cell.angle_alpha   90.00
_cell.angle_beta   90.00
_cell.angle_gamma   90.00
#
_symmetry.space_group_name_H-M   'P 1'
#
loop_
_entity.id
_entity.type
_entity.pdbx_description
1 polymer ?
#
loop_
_entity_poly.entity_id
_entity_poly.type
_entity_poly.pdbx_seq_one_letter_code
_entity_poly.pdbx_strand_id
1 'polypeptide(L)'
;KEYRADSQVWDILTQGAKSITAADFVGVNEVRVNKMSGFMEATQYKRNGENARNQIDIAKETIKLTHEDWFGYDVDQLDQSESAALTINNIVTEHKRLVTVPHRDKVAVQVMFDSAEKKVNETLTEDNILAAYDAAEEYMTDNEVPGGYVMFVSAATYRLLKNAKGGTKSCSTN
;
A
#
# COMPACT_ATOMS: atom_id res chain seq x y z
N LYS A 1 12.52 -21.71 -2.71
CA LYS A 1 11.42 -20.71 -2.55
C LYS A 1 10.53 -20.71 -3.79
N GLU A 2 9.92 -21.84 -4.09
CA GLU A 2 9.18 -22.05 -5.35
C GLU A 2 7.71 -21.61 -5.32
N TYR A 3 7.22 -21.12 -4.17
CA TYR A 3 5.78 -21.01 -3.92
C TYR A 3 5.21 -19.57 -3.93
N ARG A 4 6.04 -18.56 -4.18
CA ARG A 4 5.57 -17.17 -4.13
C ARG A 4 5.36 -16.63 -5.53
N ALA A 5 4.12 -16.68 -6.01
CA ALA A 5 3.74 -16.14 -7.31
C ALA A 5 3.05 -14.78 -7.21
N ASP A 6 2.40 -14.48 -6.05
CA ASP A 6 1.52 -13.33 -5.90
C ASP A 6 2.07 -12.32 -4.90
N SER A 7 1.75 -11.06 -5.12
CA SER A 7 2.02 -9.98 -4.17
C SER A 7 1.17 -10.16 -2.91
N GLN A 8 1.78 -9.91 -1.75
CA GLN A 8 1.09 -9.98 -0.45
C GLN A 8 0.65 -8.60 0.06
N VAL A 9 1.23 -7.54 -0.46
CA VAL A 9 1.02 -6.17 0.01
C VAL A 9 0.54 -5.27 -1.11
N TRP A 10 1.26 -5.22 -2.23
CA TRP A 10 1.01 -4.29 -3.32
C TRP A 10 -0.39 -4.43 -3.91
N ASP A 11 -0.83 -5.65 -4.19
CA ASP A 11 -2.12 -5.88 -4.83
C ASP A 11 -3.29 -5.48 -3.93
N ILE A 12 -3.12 -5.57 -2.60
CA ILE A 12 -4.11 -5.10 -1.63
C ILE A 12 -4.11 -3.57 -1.56
N LEU A 13 -2.93 -2.95 -1.50
CA LEU A 13 -2.80 -1.49 -1.43
C LEU A 13 -3.33 -0.78 -2.68
N THR A 14 -3.24 -1.41 -3.84
CA THR A 14 -3.69 -0.84 -5.10
C THR A 14 -5.16 -1.11 -5.42
N GLN A 15 -5.86 -1.89 -4.61
CA GLN A 15 -7.29 -2.08 -4.75
C GLN A 15 -8.03 -0.75 -4.59
N GLY A 16 -8.77 -0.34 -5.63
CA GLY A 16 -9.49 0.92 -5.64
C GLY A 16 -8.64 2.17 -5.90
N ALA A 17 -7.32 2.04 -6.05
CA ALA A 17 -6.46 3.15 -6.44
C ALA A 17 -6.79 3.61 -7.87
N LYS A 18 -6.77 4.94 -8.07
CA LYS A 18 -6.92 5.50 -9.41
C LYS A 18 -5.77 5.05 -10.31
N SER A 19 -6.10 4.50 -11.46
CA SER A 19 -5.12 4.12 -12.47
C SER A 19 -4.37 5.37 -12.97
N ILE A 20 -3.05 5.35 -12.91
CA ILE A 20 -2.19 6.35 -13.50
C ILE A 20 -1.99 5.99 -14.96
N THR A 21 -2.25 6.93 -15.85
CA THR A 21 -2.13 6.78 -17.31
C THR A 21 -0.90 7.51 -17.83
N ALA A 22 -0.49 7.21 -19.06
CA ALA A 22 0.63 7.89 -19.70
C ALA A 22 0.43 9.42 -19.81
N ALA A 23 -0.83 9.90 -19.82
CA ALA A 23 -1.17 11.32 -19.86
C ALA A 23 -0.90 12.05 -18.52
N ASP A 24 -0.78 11.32 -17.42
CA ASP A 24 -0.51 11.88 -16.10
C ASP A 24 1.00 12.12 -15.87
N PHE A 25 1.86 11.56 -16.74
CA PHE A 25 3.30 11.80 -16.72
C PHE A 25 3.65 13.15 -17.34
N VAL A 26 4.43 13.95 -16.63
CA VAL A 26 4.89 15.28 -17.08
C VAL A 26 6.37 15.27 -17.48
N GLY A 27 7.11 14.29 -16.97
CA GLY A 27 8.52 14.06 -17.22
C GLY A 27 8.84 12.58 -17.10
N VAL A 28 10.12 12.23 -17.15
CA VAL A 28 10.56 10.82 -17.08
C VAL A 28 10.16 10.18 -15.74
N ASN A 29 10.22 10.96 -14.65
CA ASN A 29 10.01 10.46 -13.29
C ASN A 29 9.01 11.32 -12.49
N GLU A 30 8.09 12.01 -13.15
CA GLU A 30 7.14 12.89 -12.50
C GLU A 30 5.70 12.59 -12.95
N VAL A 31 4.82 12.37 -11.98
CA VAL A 31 3.38 12.16 -12.19
C VAL A 31 2.61 13.33 -11.60
N ARG A 32 1.65 13.86 -12.35
CA ARG A 32 0.82 14.98 -11.91
C ARG A 32 -0.57 14.49 -11.51
N VAL A 33 -0.98 14.80 -10.29
CA VAL A 33 -2.28 14.43 -9.73
C VAL A 33 -3.08 15.69 -9.41
N ASN A 34 -4.37 15.69 -9.75
CA ASN A 34 -5.26 16.78 -9.38
C ASN A 34 -5.73 16.62 -7.93
N LYS A 35 -5.56 17.66 -7.13
CA LYS A 35 -6.04 17.77 -5.75
C LYS A 35 -7.17 18.81 -5.70
N MET A 36 -8.30 18.43 -5.15
CA MET A 36 -9.43 19.34 -4.94
C MET A 36 -9.46 19.76 -3.48
N SER A 37 -9.68 21.05 -3.24
CA SER A 37 -9.88 21.63 -1.92
C SER A 37 -10.99 22.66 -1.94
N GLY A 38 -11.37 23.20 -0.78
CA GLY A 38 -12.41 24.21 -0.69
C GLY A 38 -13.81 23.63 -0.46
N PHE A 39 -13.92 22.37 -0.06
CA PHE A 39 -15.20 21.81 0.40
C PHE A 39 -15.62 22.50 1.70
N MET A 40 -16.91 22.91 1.77
CA MET A 40 -17.47 23.51 2.96
C MET A 40 -18.37 22.52 3.69
N GLU A 41 -18.44 22.68 5.00
CA GLU A 41 -19.41 21.96 5.82
C GLU A 41 -20.85 22.40 5.52
N ALA A 42 -21.81 21.52 5.79
CA ALA A 42 -23.22 21.84 5.62
C ALA A 42 -23.63 22.98 6.56
N THR A 43 -24.20 24.05 6.01
CA THR A 43 -24.71 25.16 6.77
C THR A 43 -26.22 25.17 6.71
N GLN A 44 -26.87 25.72 7.77
CA GLN A 44 -28.31 25.80 7.82
C GLN A 44 -28.86 26.74 6.72
N TYR A 45 -29.80 26.24 5.92
CA TYR A 45 -30.42 27.01 4.85
C TYR A 45 -31.26 28.19 5.37
N LYS A 46 -30.99 29.36 4.84
CA LYS A 46 -31.76 30.59 5.13
C LYS A 46 -32.69 30.91 3.95
N ARG A 47 -34.02 30.84 4.17
CA ARG A 47 -35.03 31.00 3.12
C ARG A 47 -35.03 32.38 2.45
N ASN A 48 -34.76 33.44 3.21
CA ASN A 48 -34.78 34.83 2.74
C ASN A 48 -33.46 35.56 3.01
N GLY A 49 -32.35 34.82 3.09
CA GLY A 49 -31.02 35.35 3.35
C GLY A 49 -29.99 34.81 2.41
N GLU A 50 -28.83 35.42 2.43
CA GLU A 50 -27.67 34.94 1.69
C GLU A 50 -27.13 33.65 2.31
N ASN A 51 -27.03 32.60 1.49
CA ASN A 51 -26.45 31.33 1.89
C ASN A 51 -24.96 31.31 1.55
N ALA A 52 -24.14 30.80 2.47
CA ALA A 52 -22.70 30.69 2.26
C ALA A 52 -22.38 29.86 1.00
N ARG A 53 -21.39 30.31 0.24
CA ARG A 53 -20.87 29.62 -0.93
C ARG A 53 -19.36 29.57 -0.80
N ASN A 54 -18.76 28.45 -1.16
CA ASN A 54 -17.32 28.34 -1.21
C ASN A 54 -16.88 27.99 -2.65
N GLN A 55 -15.70 28.42 -3.00
CA GLN A 55 -15.13 28.13 -4.31
C GLN A 55 -14.29 26.86 -4.17
N ILE A 56 -14.53 25.89 -5.06
CA ILE A 56 -13.70 24.71 -5.18
C ILE A 56 -12.41 25.10 -5.89
N ASP A 57 -11.28 24.82 -5.27
CA ASP A 57 -9.96 25.01 -5.84
C ASP A 57 -9.41 23.67 -6.34
N ILE A 58 -8.85 23.66 -7.55
CA ILE A 58 -8.24 22.50 -8.19
C ILE A 58 -6.76 22.79 -8.39
N ALA A 59 -5.95 22.30 -7.49
CA ALA A 59 -4.50 22.37 -7.58
C ALA A 59 -3.91 21.11 -8.24
N LYS A 60 -2.79 21.27 -8.93
CA LYS A 60 -2.01 20.15 -9.47
C LYS A 60 -0.83 19.88 -8.57
N GLU A 61 -0.76 18.67 -8.02
CA GLU A 61 0.36 18.19 -7.22
C GLU A 61 1.26 17.30 -8.09
N THR A 62 2.57 17.52 -8.03
CA THR A 62 3.54 16.71 -8.77
C THR A 62 4.21 15.74 -7.80
N ILE A 63 4.05 14.45 -8.08
CA ILE A 63 4.68 13.36 -7.32
C ILE A 63 5.91 12.89 -8.10
N LYS A 64 7.06 12.87 -7.45
CA LYS A 64 8.30 12.34 -8.02
C LYS A 64 8.41 10.85 -7.74
N LEU A 65 8.73 10.08 -8.78
CA LEU A 65 9.08 8.67 -8.66
C LEU A 65 10.55 8.59 -8.21
N THR A 66 10.79 8.01 -7.04
CA THR A 66 12.11 7.98 -6.39
C THR A 66 12.81 6.63 -6.45
N HIS A 67 12.10 5.59 -6.91
CA HIS A 67 12.63 4.24 -7.02
C HIS A 67 12.80 3.88 -8.49
N GLU A 68 14.05 3.62 -8.88
CA GLU A 68 14.43 3.14 -10.21
C GLU A 68 15.44 2.01 -10.01
N ASP A 69 15.06 0.80 -10.37
CA ASP A 69 15.88 -0.40 -10.16
C ASP A 69 16.21 -1.02 -11.52
N TRP A 70 17.46 -1.45 -11.66
CA TRP A 70 17.94 -2.15 -12.83
C TRP A 70 18.36 -3.57 -12.49
N PHE A 71 18.02 -4.51 -13.35
CA PHE A 71 18.42 -5.92 -13.23
C PHE A 71 18.98 -6.39 -14.56
N GLY A 72 20.18 -6.94 -14.54
CA GLY A 72 20.85 -7.48 -15.73
C GLY A 72 21.13 -8.98 -15.58
N TYR A 73 20.93 -9.73 -16.67
CA TYR A 73 21.27 -11.14 -16.78
C TYR A 73 21.98 -11.38 -18.09
N ASP A 74 23.11 -12.09 -18.03
CA ASP A 74 23.79 -12.59 -19.20
C ASP A 74 23.41 -14.07 -19.38
N VAL A 75 23.02 -14.43 -20.61
CA VAL A 75 22.68 -15.82 -21.00
C VAL A 75 23.66 -16.26 -22.05
N ASP A 76 24.29 -17.42 -21.83
CA ASP A 76 25.30 -17.96 -22.77
C ASP A 76 24.65 -18.28 -24.12
N GLN A 77 25.37 -17.98 -25.20
CA GLN A 77 24.92 -18.16 -26.58
C GLN A 77 24.73 -19.64 -26.97
N LEU A 78 25.46 -20.56 -26.32
CA LEU A 78 25.30 -21.99 -26.53
C LEU A 78 23.95 -22.53 -26.04
N ASP A 79 23.44 -22.01 -24.94
CA ASP A 79 22.12 -22.40 -24.41
C ASP A 79 20.98 -21.77 -25.19
N GLN A 80 21.24 -20.74 -25.98
CA GLN A 80 20.23 -20.04 -26.80
C GLN A 80 19.84 -20.81 -28.06
N SER A 81 20.71 -21.69 -28.58
CA SER A 81 20.52 -22.30 -29.92
C SER A 81 19.40 -23.35 -30.00
N GLU A 82 19.06 -23.99 -28.88
CA GLU A 82 18.08 -25.08 -28.87
C GLU A 82 16.68 -24.67 -28.30
N SER A 83 16.59 -23.60 -27.49
CA SER A 83 15.36 -23.21 -26.81
C SER A 83 15.29 -21.73 -26.41
N ALA A 84 15.93 -20.85 -27.16
CA ALA A 84 16.17 -19.45 -26.76
C ALA A 84 14.92 -18.68 -26.27
N ALA A 85 13.81 -18.76 -26.99
CA ALA A 85 12.59 -18.06 -26.61
C ALA A 85 11.95 -18.62 -25.32
N LEU A 86 12.02 -19.94 -25.14
CA LEU A 86 11.51 -20.62 -23.95
C LEU A 86 12.36 -20.28 -22.72
N THR A 87 13.67 -20.25 -22.88
CA THR A 87 14.64 -19.93 -21.81
C THR A 87 14.48 -18.49 -21.35
N ILE A 88 14.39 -17.52 -22.25
CA ILE A 88 14.23 -16.10 -21.91
C ILE A 88 12.88 -15.86 -21.20
N ASN A 89 11.80 -16.43 -21.70
CA ASN A 89 10.49 -16.31 -21.06
C ASN A 89 10.47 -16.92 -19.65
N ASN A 90 11.14 -18.05 -19.47
CA ASN A 90 11.27 -18.68 -18.16
C ASN A 90 12.09 -17.80 -17.19
N ILE A 91 13.22 -17.24 -17.64
CA ILE A 91 14.04 -16.33 -16.84
C ILE A 91 13.23 -15.11 -16.41
N VAL A 92 12.51 -14.48 -17.33
CA VAL A 92 11.66 -13.30 -17.03
C VAL A 92 10.56 -13.66 -16.02
N THR A 93 9.89 -14.80 -16.19
CA THR A 93 8.84 -15.27 -15.31
C THR A 93 9.36 -15.57 -13.91
N GLU A 94 10.47 -16.30 -13.82
CA GLU A 94 11.09 -16.62 -12.54
C GLU A 94 11.67 -15.37 -11.85
N HIS A 95 12.27 -14.45 -12.61
CA HIS A 95 12.72 -13.18 -12.09
C HIS A 95 11.55 -12.38 -11.48
N LYS A 96 10.45 -12.26 -12.23
CA LYS A 96 9.25 -11.58 -11.72
C LYS A 96 8.78 -12.19 -10.41
N ARG A 97 8.67 -13.49 -10.34
CA ARG A 97 8.18 -14.22 -9.18
C ARG A 97 9.13 -14.15 -7.97
N LEU A 98 10.43 -14.31 -8.20
CA LEU A 98 11.42 -14.45 -7.12
C LEU A 98 12.01 -13.13 -6.66
N VAL A 99 12.07 -12.14 -7.53
CA VAL A 99 12.78 -10.87 -7.30
C VAL A 99 11.83 -9.68 -7.36
N THR A 100 11.16 -9.45 -8.50
CA THR A 100 10.37 -8.23 -8.71
C THR A 100 9.21 -8.12 -7.74
N VAL A 101 8.41 -9.19 -7.57
CA VAL A 101 7.23 -9.17 -6.67
C VAL A 101 7.65 -8.97 -5.21
N PRO A 102 8.60 -9.73 -4.63
CA PRO A 102 9.04 -9.48 -3.26
C PRO A 102 9.71 -8.12 -3.06
N HIS A 103 10.44 -7.62 -4.05
CA HIS A 103 11.06 -6.30 -3.98
C HIS A 103 10.01 -5.20 -3.94
N ARG A 104 9.01 -5.26 -4.82
CA ARG A 104 7.89 -4.33 -4.86
C ARG A 104 7.11 -4.30 -3.55
N ASP A 105 6.82 -5.47 -2.96
CA ASP A 105 6.18 -5.56 -1.64
C ASP A 105 7.03 -4.92 -0.55
N LYS A 106 8.35 -5.12 -0.58
CA LYS A 106 9.28 -4.49 0.38
C LYS A 106 9.26 -2.97 0.27
N VAL A 107 9.35 -2.43 -0.94
CA VAL A 107 9.28 -0.97 -1.19
C VAL A 107 7.93 -0.43 -0.72
N ALA A 108 6.82 -1.11 -1.02
CA ALA A 108 5.48 -0.69 -0.59
C ALA A 108 5.36 -0.59 0.94
N VAL A 109 5.87 -1.59 1.68
CA VAL A 109 5.89 -1.56 3.15
C VAL A 109 6.77 -0.41 3.67
N GLN A 110 7.93 -0.17 3.04
CA GLN A 110 8.83 0.92 3.42
C GLN A 110 8.14 2.28 3.23
N VAL A 111 7.51 2.51 2.07
CA VAL A 111 6.78 3.75 1.78
C VAL A 111 5.62 3.96 2.75
N MET A 112 4.85 2.91 3.08
CA MET A 112 3.81 3.00 4.10
C MET A 112 4.37 3.42 5.44
N PHE A 113 5.46 2.79 5.88
CA PHE A 113 6.10 3.10 7.15
C PHE A 113 6.63 4.54 7.18
N ASP A 114 7.28 4.98 6.11
CA ASP A 114 7.85 6.34 6.01
C ASP A 114 6.75 7.41 6.00
N SER A 115 5.64 7.13 5.35
CA SER A 115 4.48 8.04 5.22
C SER A 115 3.53 7.99 6.42
N ALA A 116 3.71 7.04 7.35
CA ALA A 116 2.82 6.92 8.50
C ALA A 116 2.92 8.13 9.42
N GLU A 117 1.78 8.73 9.75
CA GLU A 117 1.66 9.87 10.64
C GLU A 117 2.03 9.51 12.08
N LYS A 118 1.53 8.37 12.56
CA LYS A 118 1.83 7.86 13.90
C LYS A 118 2.71 6.61 13.81
N LYS A 119 3.85 6.67 14.48
CA LYS A 119 4.79 5.55 14.60
C LYS A 119 4.99 5.21 16.05
N VAL A 120 4.72 3.96 16.40
CA VAL A 120 4.91 3.44 17.77
C VAL A 120 6.03 2.42 17.75
N ASN A 121 7.00 2.56 18.64
CA ASN A 121 8.10 1.63 18.81
C ASN A 121 7.91 0.89 20.15
N GLU A 122 7.32 -0.27 20.09
CA GLU A 122 7.02 -1.09 21.25
C GLU A 122 7.37 -2.56 20.97
N THR A 123 7.87 -3.27 21.96
CA THR A 123 8.08 -4.72 21.88
C THR A 123 6.78 -5.42 22.17
N LEU A 124 6.22 -6.09 21.13
CA LEU A 124 4.96 -6.83 21.26
C LEU A 124 5.18 -8.19 21.94
N THR A 125 4.32 -8.50 22.88
CA THR A 125 4.26 -9.76 23.64
C THR A 125 2.83 -10.30 23.63
N GLU A 126 2.63 -11.53 24.11
CA GLU A 126 1.28 -12.13 24.24
C GLU A 126 0.37 -11.36 25.22
N ASP A 127 0.96 -10.59 26.14
CA ASP A 127 0.22 -9.86 27.16
C ASP A 127 -0.20 -8.45 26.72
N ASN A 128 0.58 -7.78 25.85
CA ASN A 128 0.32 -6.38 25.43
C ASN A 128 -0.23 -6.22 24.01
N ILE A 129 -0.19 -7.26 23.18
CA ILE A 129 -0.54 -7.14 21.76
C ILE A 129 -2.00 -6.72 21.53
N LEU A 130 -2.94 -7.14 22.37
CA LEU A 130 -4.34 -6.73 22.27
C LEU A 130 -4.50 -5.24 22.61
N ALA A 131 -3.84 -4.78 23.67
CA ALA A 131 -3.86 -3.37 24.03
C ALA A 131 -3.23 -2.49 22.95
N ALA A 132 -2.15 -2.96 22.30
CA ALA A 132 -1.54 -2.26 21.17
C ALA A 132 -2.47 -2.21 19.96
N TYR A 133 -3.22 -3.27 19.70
CA TYR A 133 -4.24 -3.33 18.64
C TYR A 133 -5.38 -2.37 18.94
N ASP A 134 -5.95 -2.39 20.14
CA ASP A 134 -7.05 -1.52 20.57
C ASP A 134 -6.64 -0.05 20.48
N ALA A 135 -5.41 0.30 20.88
CA ALA A 135 -4.87 1.66 20.77
C ALA A 135 -4.68 2.12 19.31
N ALA A 136 -4.40 1.20 18.40
CA ALA A 136 -4.33 1.51 16.97
C ALA A 136 -5.73 1.74 16.39
N GLU A 137 -6.71 0.92 16.78
CA GLU A 137 -8.11 1.05 16.36
C GLU A 137 -8.74 2.33 16.92
N GLU A 138 -8.49 2.68 18.18
CA GLU A 138 -8.89 3.94 18.80
C GLU A 138 -8.35 5.14 18.00
N TYR A 139 -7.05 5.13 17.69
CA TYR A 139 -6.44 6.19 16.89
C TYR A 139 -7.07 6.35 15.51
N MET A 140 -7.41 5.26 14.82
CA MET A 140 -8.09 5.30 13.53
C MET A 140 -9.51 5.86 13.66
N THR A 141 -10.22 5.50 14.72
CA THR A 141 -11.57 5.96 15.00
C THR A 141 -11.60 7.46 15.36
N ASP A 142 -10.67 7.90 16.20
CA ASP A 142 -10.53 9.32 16.60
C ASP A 142 -10.20 10.23 15.40
N ASN A 143 -9.51 9.71 14.41
CA ASN A 143 -9.22 10.42 13.17
C ASN A 143 -10.29 10.22 12.08
N GLU A 144 -11.45 9.69 12.42
CA GLU A 144 -12.60 9.50 11.52
C GLU A 144 -12.26 8.66 10.27
N VAL A 145 -11.30 7.73 10.39
CA VAL A 145 -10.95 6.84 9.28
C VAL A 145 -12.09 5.85 9.03
N PRO A 146 -12.61 5.76 7.79
CA PRO A 146 -13.68 4.83 7.47
C PRO A 146 -13.29 3.38 7.80
N GLY A 147 -14.22 2.61 8.34
CA GLY A 147 -14.01 1.18 8.62
C GLY A 147 -13.67 0.36 7.36
N GLY A 148 -13.13 -0.84 7.56
CA GLY A 148 -12.71 -1.72 6.47
C GLY A 148 -11.22 -1.63 6.14
N TYR A 149 -10.40 -1.13 7.07
CA TYR A 149 -8.94 -1.11 6.93
C TYR A 149 -8.32 -2.51 7.00
N VAL A 150 -7.16 -2.65 6.39
CA VAL A 150 -6.38 -3.88 6.34
C VAL A 150 -5.14 -3.72 7.22
N MET A 151 -4.86 -4.72 8.06
CA MET A 151 -3.68 -4.75 8.90
C MET A 151 -2.62 -5.70 8.32
N PHE A 152 -1.44 -5.17 8.04
CA PHE A 152 -0.30 -5.98 7.63
C PHE A 152 0.54 -6.36 8.85
N VAL A 153 0.71 -7.64 9.06
CA VAL A 153 1.46 -8.18 10.21
C VAL A 153 2.48 -9.22 9.79
N SER A 154 3.58 -9.32 10.54
CA SER A 154 4.52 -10.42 10.37
C SER A 154 3.93 -11.74 10.89
N ALA A 155 4.45 -12.88 10.42
CA ALA A 155 4.05 -14.19 10.92
C ALA A 155 4.29 -14.33 12.43
N ALA A 156 5.33 -13.69 12.97
CA ALA A 156 5.62 -13.67 14.40
C ALA A 156 4.55 -12.90 15.18
N THR A 157 4.18 -11.70 14.70
CA THR A 157 3.12 -10.87 15.30
C THR A 157 1.76 -11.57 15.21
N TYR A 158 1.46 -12.22 14.09
CA TYR A 158 0.23 -12.99 13.94
C TYR A 158 0.14 -14.16 14.95
N ARG A 159 1.26 -14.82 15.22
CA ARG A 159 1.34 -15.85 16.27
C ARG A 159 1.04 -15.27 17.65
N LEU A 160 1.57 -14.09 17.99
CA LEU A 160 1.29 -13.43 19.26
C LEU A 160 -0.20 -13.09 19.38
N LEU A 161 -0.83 -12.58 18.31
CA LEU A 161 -2.27 -12.31 18.28
C LEU A 161 -3.10 -13.57 18.54
N LYS A 162 -2.73 -14.71 17.95
CA LYS A 162 -3.42 -15.98 18.19
C LYS A 162 -3.31 -16.51 19.63
N ASN A 163 -2.20 -16.21 20.29
CA ASN A 163 -1.89 -16.69 21.64
C ASN A 163 -2.19 -15.63 22.70
N ALA A 164 -2.69 -14.47 22.31
CA ALA A 164 -2.94 -13.36 23.22
C ALA A 164 -3.87 -13.77 24.38
N LYS A 165 -3.46 -13.43 25.59
CA LYS A 165 -4.22 -13.70 26.80
C LYS A 165 -5.25 -12.60 27.01
N GLY A 166 -6.53 -12.91 26.96
CA GLY A 166 -7.62 -12.00 27.27
C GLY A 166 -8.63 -11.75 26.14
N GLY A 167 -8.41 -12.27 24.95
CA GLY A 167 -9.35 -12.17 23.84
C GLY A 167 -10.21 -13.41 23.68
N THR A 168 -11.50 -13.28 23.55
CA THR A 168 -12.37 -14.34 23.01
C THR A 168 -11.89 -14.66 21.60
N LYS A 169 -11.46 -15.88 21.34
CA LYS A 169 -10.95 -16.38 20.07
C LYS A 169 -12.03 -16.32 18.98
N SER A 170 -12.20 -15.17 18.37
CA SER A 170 -13.08 -14.98 17.21
C SER A 170 -12.34 -14.21 16.14
N CYS A 171 -11.32 -14.85 15.53
CA CYS A 171 -10.85 -14.46 14.21
C CYS A 171 -11.59 -15.32 13.20
N SER A 172 -12.61 -14.78 12.57
CA SER A 172 -13.18 -15.38 11.36
C SER A 172 -12.22 -15.11 10.21
N THR A 173 -11.56 -16.15 9.75
CA THR A 173 -10.89 -16.18 8.45
C THR A 173 -11.95 -16.24 7.36
N ASN A 174 -12.06 -15.18 6.56
CA ASN A 174 -12.62 -15.23 5.23
C ASN A 174 -11.49 -15.44 4.23
#